data_e706bbc02814f940d52158ed43353013
#
_entry.id   e706bbc02814f940d52158ed43353013
#
_cell.length_a   1.000
_cell.length_b   1.000
_cell.length_c   1.000
_cell.angle_alpha   90.00
_cell.angle_beta   90.00
_cell.angle_gamma   90.00
#
_symmetry.space_group_name_H-M   'P 1'
#
loop_
_entity.id
_entity.type
_entity.pdbx_description
1 polymer ?
#
loop_
_entity_poly.entity_id
_entity_poly.type
_entity_poly.pdbx_seq_one_letter_code
_entity_poly.pdbx_strand_id
1 'polypeptide(L)'
;MELPFAESYRIKMVETIRKSTREEREKWIKEAKYNLFLLKSDYVFIDLLTDSGTGAMSDKQWAAIMEGDESYAGARSFYRLKDTIEMLTGLPYVLPSHQGRAAENVLFSSIIKEGDILPGNSHFDTTKGHIEFRKAVALDCTIKEASDTELEIPFKGNMDLEKLEEVLKTTPREKIPCVVLTVTNNTAGGQPVSMENIKGVSALCKKYGVKLLMDSARFAENAYFIKTREKGYENKSIREIVREMYEGADYMTMSAKKDAIVNIGGFVAFRSEEDMRKAQMFTIMNEGFLTYGGMAGRDMNALAQGLLEGTEFEYLETRINQVAYLGKKLDEYGVPYQRPAGGHAIFLDAKKILTHLPKEEFIAQTLGIELYLEAGIRGVEIGSLLADRDPVTRENRYPALELLRLAIPRRVYTNNHMDYIAAAAKNVYDRRESITRGYKIVKELPIMRHFTIELERADR
;
A
#
# COMPACT_ATOMS: atom_id res chain seq x y z
N MET A 1 29.17 25.95 2.07
CA MET A 1 28.32 25.08 2.89
C MET A 1 27.16 24.63 2.02
N GLU A 2 26.96 23.35 1.86
CA GLU A 2 25.80 22.80 1.17
C GLU A 2 24.52 23.11 1.95
N LEU A 3 23.46 23.54 1.26
CA LEU A 3 22.20 23.87 1.92
C LEU A 3 21.50 22.57 2.38
N PRO A 4 20.89 22.55 3.57
CA PRO A 4 20.11 21.41 4.02
C PRO A 4 18.85 21.26 3.15
N PHE A 5 18.31 20.02 3.11
CA PHE A 5 17.06 19.72 2.45
C PHE A 5 15.90 20.54 3.05
N ALA A 6 15.00 21.01 2.20
CA ALA A 6 13.76 21.68 2.59
C ALA A 6 12.59 21.14 1.75
N GLU A 7 11.41 21.13 2.34
CA GLU A 7 10.18 20.69 1.70
C GLU A 7 9.82 21.58 0.48
N SER A 8 9.33 20.94 -0.59
CA SER A 8 8.95 21.62 -1.84
C SER A 8 7.55 22.28 -1.81
N TYR A 9 6.94 22.46 -0.63
CA TYR A 9 5.60 23.02 -0.47
C TYR A 9 5.47 23.95 0.75
N ARG A 10 4.40 24.76 0.76
CA ARG A 10 3.96 25.58 1.88
C ARG A 10 2.61 25.11 2.40
N ILE A 11 2.45 25.05 3.72
CA ILE A 11 1.18 24.68 4.36
C ILE A 11 0.23 25.89 4.31
N LYS A 12 -0.96 25.70 3.71
CA LYS A 12 -2.00 26.74 3.61
C LYS A 12 -3.26 26.42 4.41
N MET A 13 -3.48 25.14 4.76
CA MET A 13 -4.64 24.67 5.52
C MET A 13 -4.14 23.79 6.65
N VAL A 14 -4.75 23.93 7.83
CA VAL A 14 -4.39 23.17 9.02
C VAL A 14 -5.62 22.54 9.64
N GLU A 15 -5.46 21.32 10.14
CA GLU A 15 -6.43 20.60 10.96
C GLU A 15 -5.88 20.47 12.37
N THR A 16 -6.65 20.88 13.37
CA THR A 16 -6.22 20.81 14.78
C THR A 16 -6.31 19.37 15.28
N ILE A 17 -5.21 18.86 15.86
CA ILE A 17 -5.14 17.56 16.50
C ILE A 17 -4.94 17.72 18.02
N ARG A 18 -5.49 16.77 18.82
CA ARG A 18 -5.49 16.85 20.27
C ARG A 18 -4.56 15.80 20.88
N LYS A 19 -3.69 16.24 21.81
CA LYS A 19 -3.00 15.31 22.72
C LYS A 19 -3.95 14.80 23.79
N SER A 20 -3.77 13.53 24.18
CA SER A 20 -4.55 12.84 25.20
C SER A 20 -3.65 12.36 26.34
N THR A 21 -4.23 12.11 27.52
CA THR A 21 -3.53 11.44 28.63
C THR A 21 -3.48 9.93 28.39
N ARG A 22 -2.65 9.23 29.15
CA ARG A 22 -2.58 7.76 29.09
C ARG A 22 -3.89 7.10 29.54
N GLU A 23 -4.52 7.64 30.60
CA GLU A 23 -5.78 7.15 31.15
C GLU A 23 -6.93 7.27 30.12
N GLU A 24 -6.98 8.39 29.37
CA GLU A 24 -7.93 8.55 28.27
C GLU A 24 -7.71 7.47 27.20
N ARG A 25 -6.45 7.22 26.80
CA ARG A 25 -6.11 6.22 25.77
C ARG A 25 -6.40 4.79 26.23
N GLU A 26 -6.16 4.45 27.51
CA GLU A 26 -6.51 3.15 28.10
C GLU A 26 -8.01 2.89 28.06
N LYS A 27 -8.82 3.91 28.35
CA LYS A 27 -10.27 3.84 28.22
C LYS A 27 -10.68 3.61 26.77
N TRP A 28 -10.19 4.41 25.85
CA TRP A 28 -10.62 4.38 24.45
C TRP A 28 -10.18 3.11 23.71
N ILE A 29 -8.99 2.58 23.95
CA ILE A 29 -8.56 1.31 23.33
C ILE A 29 -9.39 0.12 23.86
N LYS A 30 -9.80 0.15 25.11
CA LYS A 30 -10.70 -0.84 25.69
C LYS A 30 -12.10 -0.77 25.07
N GLU A 31 -12.65 0.44 24.89
CA GLU A 31 -13.91 0.66 24.19
C GLU A 31 -13.82 0.15 22.73
N ALA A 32 -12.68 0.35 22.07
CA ALA A 32 -12.36 -0.15 20.72
C ALA A 32 -12.01 -1.65 20.71
N LYS A 33 -12.22 -2.40 21.81
CA LYS A 33 -11.93 -3.85 21.88
C LYS A 33 -10.49 -4.20 21.49
N TYR A 34 -9.54 -3.33 21.83
CA TYR A 34 -8.12 -3.45 21.48
C TYR A 34 -7.84 -3.59 19.96
N ASN A 35 -8.77 -3.15 19.13
CA ASN A 35 -8.60 -3.06 17.69
C ASN A 35 -8.37 -1.60 17.27
N LEU A 36 -7.21 -1.32 16.71
CA LEU A 36 -6.81 0.02 16.29
C LEU A 36 -7.70 0.61 15.18
N PHE A 37 -8.34 -0.24 14.35
CA PHE A 37 -9.32 0.20 13.35
C PHE A 37 -10.65 0.72 13.96
N LEU A 38 -10.98 0.30 15.16
CA LEU A 38 -12.23 0.69 15.83
C LEU A 38 -12.07 1.95 16.71
N LEU A 39 -10.86 2.50 16.82
CA LEU A 39 -10.64 3.79 17.46
C LEU A 39 -11.27 4.92 16.64
N LYS A 40 -11.99 5.83 17.30
CA LYS A 40 -12.44 7.08 16.66
C LYS A 40 -11.23 7.95 16.33
N SER A 41 -11.27 8.67 15.20
CA SER A 41 -10.19 9.55 14.76
C SER A 41 -9.83 10.62 15.81
N ASP A 42 -10.83 11.19 16.49
CA ASP A 42 -10.65 12.20 17.56
C ASP A 42 -9.84 11.71 18.77
N TYR A 43 -9.65 10.39 18.88
CA TYR A 43 -8.89 9.74 19.96
C TYR A 43 -7.44 9.46 19.58
N VAL A 44 -7.06 9.80 18.35
CA VAL A 44 -5.72 9.56 17.79
C VAL A 44 -4.99 10.89 17.63
N PHE A 45 -3.78 10.99 18.19
CA PHE A 45 -2.96 12.20 18.06
C PHE A 45 -2.20 12.22 16.74
N ILE A 46 -1.51 11.12 16.41
CA ILE A 46 -0.81 10.96 15.13
C ILE A 46 -1.33 9.68 14.47
N ASP A 47 -1.99 9.84 13.31
CA ASP A 47 -2.62 8.73 12.60
C ASP A 47 -1.75 8.21 11.46
N LEU A 48 -1.12 7.05 11.69
CA LEU A 48 -0.28 6.35 10.73
C LEU A 48 -0.89 4.99 10.33
N LEU A 49 -2.22 4.84 10.51
CA LEU A 49 -2.95 3.62 10.14
C LEU A 49 -2.81 3.35 8.63
N THR A 50 -2.92 4.40 7.83
CA THR A 50 -2.87 4.32 6.38
C THR A 50 -2.45 5.65 5.74
N ASP A 51 -1.80 5.57 4.59
CA ASP A 51 -1.54 6.69 3.69
C ASP A 51 -2.61 6.82 2.58
N SER A 52 -3.66 5.99 2.65
CA SER A 52 -4.70 5.90 1.63
C SER A 52 -5.83 6.91 1.86
N GLY A 53 -5.87 7.96 1.07
CA GLY A 53 -6.93 8.99 1.13
C GLY A 53 -6.80 9.95 2.32
N THR A 54 -5.68 9.91 3.01
CA THR A 54 -5.39 10.74 4.20
C THR A 54 -4.37 11.85 3.92
N GLY A 55 -3.90 11.97 2.69
CA GLY A 55 -2.99 13.02 2.26
C GLY A 55 -3.68 14.38 2.01
N ALA A 56 -2.88 15.46 2.02
CA ALA A 56 -3.34 16.79 1.69
C ALA A 56 -3.22 17.08 0.19
N MET A 57 -4.34 17.40 -0.46
CA MET A 57 -4.38 17.83 -1.85
C MET A 57 -3.76 19.23 -2.02
N SER A 58 -3.18 19.48 -3.19
CA SER A 58 -2.62 20.79 -3.55
C SER A 58 -3.71 21.81 -3.89
N ASP A 59 -3.32 23.08 -3.96
CA ASP A 59 -4.17 24.15 -4.48
C ASP A 59 -4.60 23.91 -5.94
N LYS A 60 -3.76 23.29 -6.75
CA LYS A 60 -4.10 22.92 -8.13
C LYS A 60 -5.11 21.77 -8.19
N GLN A 61 -5.03 20.80 -7.26
CA GLN A 61 -6.05 19.75 -7.15
C GLN A 61 -7.39 20.32 -6.70
N TRP A 62 -7.40 21.25 -5.73
CA TRP A 62 -8.62 21.97 -5.34
C TRP A 62 -9.20 22.81 -6.48
N ALA A 63 -8.36 23.51 -7.26
CA ALA A 63 -8.80 24.19 -8.47
C ALA A 63 -9.41 23.23 -9.48
N ALA A 64 -8.80 22.07 -9.69
CA ALA A 64 -9.30 21.03 -10.58
C ALA A 64 -10.68 20.49 -10.14
N ILE A 65 -10.94 20.38 -8.83
CA ILE A 65 -12.29 20.07 -8.30
C ILE A 65 -13.30 21.12 -8.75
N MET A 66 -12.97 22.40 -8.64
CA MET A 66 -13.88 23.50 -9.03
C MET A 66 -14.14 23.59 -10.53
N GLU A 67 -13.20 23.10 -11.36
CA GLU A 67 -13.31 23.06 -12.83
C GLU A 67 -14.00 21.79 -13.37
N GLY A 68 -14.15 20.77 -12.52
CA GLY A 68 -14.74 19.50 -12.92
C GLY A 68 -16.19 19.60 -13.33
N ASP A 69 -16.59 18.83 -14.33
CA ASP A 69 -17.97 18.80 -14.84
C ASP A 69 -18.78 17.64 -14.22
N GLU A 70 -20.10 17.80 -14.19
CA GLU A 70 -21.04 16.87 -13.55
C GLU A 70 -21.83 16.03 -14.59
N SER A 71 -21.23 15.70 -15.73
CA SER A 71 -21.89 14.91 -16.77
C SER A 71 -21.92 13.43 -16.38
N TYR A 72 -23.11 12.81 -16.46
CA TYR A 72 -23.29 11.37 -16.20
C TYR A 72 -22.53 10.51 -17.19
N ALA A 73 -22.51 10.88 -18.46
CA ALA A 73 -21.83 10.15 -19.53
C ALA A 73 -20.96 11.08 -20.36
N GLY A 74 -19.71 10.65 -20.63
CA GLY A 74 -18.79 11.38 -21.49
C GLY A 74 -18.29 12.70 -20.90
N ALA A 75 -18.10 12.77 -19.57
CA ALA A 75 -17.57 13.95 -18.88
C ALA A 75 -16.20 14.35 -19.43
N ARG A 76 -15.92 15.65 -19.56
CA ARG A 76 -14.58 16.17 -19.91
C ARG A 76 -13.54 15.71 -18.90
N SER A 77 -13.91 15.67 -17.64
CA SER A 77 -13.05 15.20 -16.54
C SER A 77 -12.62 13.74 -16.74
N PHE A 78 -13.49 12.87 -17.28
CA PHE A 78 -13.11 11.50 -17.64
C PHE A 78 -12.04 11.45 -18.72
N TYR A 79 -12.21 12.22 -19.80
CA TYR A 79 -11.23 12.23 -20.89
C TYR A 79 -9.88 12.80 -20.42
N ARG A 80 -9.90 13.86 -19.61
CA ARG A 80 -8.67 14.37 -19.00
C ARG A 80 -7.96 13.29 -18.16
N LEU A 81 -8.70 12.54 -17.35
CA LEU A 81 -8.15 11.43 -16.57
C LEU A 81 -7.57 10.34 -17.48
N LYS A 82 -8.36 9.89 -18.49
CA LYS A 82 -7.94 8.86 -19.44
C LYS A 82 -6.66 9.27 -20.17
N ASP A 83 -6.63 10.48 -20.71
CA ASP A 83 -5.48 10.99 -21.49
C ASP A 83 -4.23 11.12 -20.58
N THR A 84 -4.41 11.51 -19.31
CA THR A 84 -3.31 11.55 -18.33
C THR A 84 -2.75 10.16 -18.06
N ILE A 85 -3.60 9.16 -17.86
CA ILE A 85 -3.18 7.77 -17.64
C ILE A 85 -2.45 7.23 -18.86
N GLU A 86 -3.01 7.42 -20.05
CA GLU A 86 -2.40 6.99 -21.31
C GLU A 86 -1.04 7.66 -21.56
N MET A 87 -0.94 8.96 -21.29
CA MET A 87 0.33 9.70 -21.40
C MET A 87 1.39 9.11 -20.45
N LEU A 88 1.05 8.80 -19.21
CA LEU A 88 1.99 8.30 -18.21
C LEU A 88 2.37 6.84 -18.45
N THR A 89 1.41 5.98 -18.84
CA THR A 89 1.59 4.52 -18.82
C THR A 89 1.56 3.88 -20.21
N GLY A 90 0.92 4.50 -21.19
CA GLY A 90 0.67 3.92 -22.51
C GLY A 90 -0.47 2.91 -22.56
N LEU A 91 -1.32 2.88 -21.52
CA LEU A 91 -2.52 2.06 -21.48
C LEU A 91 -3.73 2.90 -21.90
N PRO A 92 -4.32 2.64 -23.10
CA PRO A 92 -5.28 3.56 -23.69
C PRO A 92 -6.72 3.40 -23.21
N TYR A 93 -7.05 2.28 -22.55
CA TYR A 93 -8.41 1.98 -22.15
C TYR A 93 -8.53 2.03 -20.62
N VAL A 94 -9.47 2.81 -20.10
CA VAL A 94 -9.60 3.08 -18.66
C VAL A 94 -11.04 2.86 -18.22
N LEU A 95 -11.21 2.16 -17.09
CA LEU A 95 -12.46 2.06 -16.36
C LEU A 95 -12.24 2.67 -14.96
N PRO A 96 -12.84 3.84 -14.65
CA PRO A 96 -12.72 4.45 -13.34
C PRO A 96 -13.50 3.67 -12.29
N SER A 97 -13.13 3.85 -11.03
CA SER A 97 -13.80 3.30 -9.85
C SER A 97 -13.61 4.22 -8.65
N HIS A 98 -14.47 4.11 -7.64
CA HIS A 98 -14.37 4.99 -6.46
C HIS A 98 -13.15 4.69 -5.58
N GLN A 99 -12.48 3.55 -5.71
CA GLN A 99 -11.24 3.20 -4.99
C GLN A 99 -10.54 1.96 -5.58
N GLY A 100 -9.30 1.68 -5.13
CA GLY A 100 -8.48 0.59 -5.64
C GLY A 100 -9.11 -0.80 -5.51
N ARG A 101 -9.68 -1.15 -4.34
CA ARG A 101 -10.32 -2.47 -4.18
C ARG A 101 -11.54 -2.68 -5.08
N ALA A 102 -12.19 -1.61 -5.50
CA ALA A 102 -13.26 -1.67 -6.48
C ALA A 102 -12.69 -1.91 -7.88
N ALA A 103 -11.58 -1.28 -8.23
CA ALA A 103 -10.83 -1.56 -9.45
C ALA A 103 -10.37 -3.02 -9.51
N GLU A 104 -9.80 -3.55 -8.41
CA GLU A 104 -9.47 -4.98 -8.28
C GLU A 104 -10.68 -5.86 -8.48
N ASN A 105 -11.82 -5.54 -7.86
CA ASN A 105 -13.06 -6.32 -8.02
C ASN A 105 -13.51 -6.37 -9.48
N VAL A 106 -13.51 -5.24 -10.18
CA VAL A 106 -13.89 -5.15 -11.60
C VAL A 106 -12.99 -6.03 -12.47
N LEU A 107 -11.66 -5.90 -12.32
CA LEU A 107 -10.71 -6.70 -13.10
C LEU A 107 -10.83 -8.19 -12.77
N PHE A 108 -10.73 -8.55 -11.50
CA PHE A 108 -10.69 -9.96 -11.09
C PHE A 108 -11.99 -10.71 -11.34
N SER A 109 -13.14 -10.02 -11.30
CA SER A 109 -14.42 -10.62 -11.72
C SER A 109 -14.44 -11.00 -13.20
N SER A 110 -13.65 -10.30 -14.03
CA SER A 110 -13.60 -10.56 -15.47
C SER A 110 -12.59 -11.63 -15.89
N ILE A 111 -11.56 -11.93 -15.04
CA ILE A 111 -10.45 -12.79 -15.44
C ILE A 111 -10.23 -14.01 -14.54
N ILE A 112 -10.64 -14.00 -13.27
CA ILE A 112 -10.36 -15.09 -12.32
C ILE A 112 -11.50 -16.12 -12.31
N LYS A 113 -11.13 -17.40 -12.32
CA LYS A 113 -12.01 -18.55 -12.13
C LYS A 113 -11.56 -19.38 -10.92
N GLU A 114 -12.48 -20.19 -10.40
CA GLU A 114 -12.17 -21.15 -9.33
C GLU A 114 -11.01 -22.08 -9.72
N GLY A 115 -10.04 -22.22 -8.82
CA GLY A 115 -8.86 -23.05 -9.01
C GLY A 115 -7.75 -22.40 -9.84
N ASP A 116 -7.86 -21.12 -10.19
CA ASP A 116 -6.76 -20.37 -10.82
C ASP A 116 -5.64 -20.08 -9.83
N ILE A 117 -4.43 -19.83 -10.36
CA ILE A 117 -3.25 -19.48 -9.59
C ILE A 117 -2.73 -18.13 -10.09
N LEU A 118 -2.56 -17.18 -9.18
CA LEU A 118 -2.00 -15.88 -9.48
C LEU A 118 -0.65 -15.72 -8.77
N PRO A 119 0.48 -15.90 -9.49
CA PRO A 119 1.80 -15.59 -8.95
C PRO A 119 1.97 -14.08 -8.76
N GLY A 120 2.63 -13.65 -7.68
CA GLY A 120 2.91 -12.24 -7.42
C GLY A 120 4.04 -12.05 -6.42
N ASN A 121 4.57 -10.82 -6.32
CA ASN A 121 5.56 -10.44 -5.33
C ASN A 121 4.90 -9.97 -4.03
N SER A 122 4.29 -10.87 -3.26
CA SER A 122 3.49 -10.62 -2.05
C SER A 122 2.27 -9.75 -2.32
N HIS A 123 1.16 -10.39 -2.62
CA HIS A 123 -0.12 -9.71 -2.85
C HIS A 123 -0.53 -8.83 -1.66
N PHE A 124 -1.07 -7.66 -1.96
CA PHE A 124 -1.69 -6.82 -0.96
C PHE A 124 -2.93 -7.51 -0.35
N ASP A 125 -3.38 -7.10 0.85
CA ASP A 125 -4.48 -7.73 1.58
C ASP A 125 -5.78 -7.83 0.77
N THR A 126 -6.20 -6.74 0.10
CA THR A 126 -7.41 -6.74 -0.73
C THR A 126 -7.23 -7.55 -2.01
N THR A 127 -6.06 -7.50 -2.64
CA THR A 127 -5.72 -8.30 -3.82
C THR A 127 -5.83 -9.78 -3.48
N LYS A 128 -5.17 -10.23 -2.40
CA LYS A 128 -5.26 -11.59 -1.89
C LYS A 128 -6.69 -11.97 -1.52
N GLY A 129 -7.39 -11.08 -0.82
CA GLY A 129 -8.79 -11.28 -0.43
C GLY A 129 -9.71 -11.51 -1.64
N HIS A 130 -9.56 -10.72 -2.70
CA HIS A 130 -10.32 -10.92 -3.95
C HIS A 130 -9.99 -12.22 -4.66
N ILE A 131 -8.72 -12.65 -4.66
CA ILE A 131 -8.29 -13.91 -5.25
C ILE A 131 -8.89 -15.09 -4.48
N GLU A 132 -8.69 -15.13 -3.15
CA GLU A 132 -9.15 -16.22 -2.29
C GLU A 132 -10.70 -16.29 -2.21
N PHE A 133 -11.39 -15.13 -2.24
CA PHE A 133 -12.86 -15.09 -2.31
C PHE A 133 -13.42 -15.80 -3.56
N ARG A 134 -12.67 -15.76 -4.66
CA ARG A 134 -13.00 -16.48 -5.91
C ARG A 134 -12.49 -17.90 -5.94
N LYS A 135 -12.02 -18.44 -4.79
CA LYS A 135 -11.44 -19.77 -4.64
C LYS A 135 -10.24 -20.02 -5.57
N ALA A 136 -9.49 -18.97 -5.86
CA ALA A 136 -8.21 -19.01 -6.54
C ALA A 136 -7.06 -18.91 -5.54
N VAL A 137 -5.83 -19.15 -5.98
CA VAL A 137 -4.64 -19.19 -5.13
C VAL A 137 -3.78 -17.96 -5.40
N ALA A 138 -3.55 -17.15 -4.38
CA ALA A 138 -2.54 -16.08 -4.39
C ALA A 138 -1.17 -16.69 -4.04
N LEU A 139 -0.31 -16.88 -5.04
CA LEU A 139 0.98 -17.53 -4.87
C LEU A 139 2.09 -16.49 -4.71
N ASP A 140 2.77 -16.49 -3.58
CA ASP A 140 3.89 -15.59 -3.32
C ASP A 140 5.18 -16.05 -4.01
N CYS A 141 5.73 -15.17 -4.84
CA CYS A 141 7.00 -15.31 -5.54
C CYS A 141 7.97 -14.16 -5.20
N THR A 142 7.90 -13.59 -4.00
CA THR A 142 8.86 -12.58 -3.55
C THR A 142 10.22 -13.18 -3.31
N ILE A 143 11.29 -12.43 -3.57
CA ILE A 143 12.66 -12.84 -3.23
C ILE A 143 12.79 -13.11 -1.73
N LYS A 144 13.61 -14.10 -1.35
CA LYS A 144 13.79 -14.52 0.05
C LYS A 144 14.40 -13.42 0.94
N GLU A 145 15.21 -12.56 0.35
CA GLU A 145 15.86 -11.42 0.99
C GLU A 145 14.85 -10.41 1.59
N ALA A 146 13.63 -10.38 1.07
CA ALA A 146 12.55 -9.53 1.58
C ALA A 146 12.17 -9.84 3.04
N SER A 147 12.38 -11.08 3.49
CA SER A 147 12.07 -11.52 4.86
C SER A 147 13.16 -11.20 5.90
N ASP A 148 14.36 -10.80 5.47
CA ASP A 148 15.41 -10.33 6.38
C ASP A 148 15.29 -8.83 6.62
N THR A 149 14.82 -8.44 7.80
CA THR A 149 14.55 -7.05 8.15
C THR A 149 15.82 -6.20 8.33
N GLU A 150 17.00 -6.81 8.46
CA GLU A 150 18.28 -6.09 8.64
C GLU A 150 19.06 -5.93 7.34
N LEU A 151 18.80 -6.79 6.36
CA LEU A 151 19.50 -6.77 5.09
C LEU A 151 19.16 -5.48 4.31
N GLU A 152 20.19 -4.72 3.97
CA GLU A 152 20.07 -3.50 3.17
C GLU A 152 20.44 -3.77 1.71
N ILE A 153 19.44 -4.08 0.89
CA ILE A 153 19.57 -4.15 -0.56
C ILE A 153 18.59 -3.18 -1.23
N PRO A 154 18.91 -2.64 -2.42
CA PRO A 154 18.16 -1.53 -3.00
C PRO A 154 16.72 -1.86 -3.39
N PHE A 155 16.40 -3.14 -3.72
CA PHE A 155 15.12 -3.55 -4.32
C PHE A 155 14.58 -4.85 -3.69
N LYS A 156 14.23 -4.82 -2.40
CA LYS A 156 13.65 -5.97 -1.68
C LYS A 156 12.23 -6.32 -2.11
N GLY A 157 11.57 -5.47 -2.90
CA GLY A 157 10.26 -5.74 -3.46
C GLY A 157 10.27 -6.64 -4.70
N ASN A 158 11.44 -7.03 -5.21
CA ASN A 158 11.57 -7.82 -6.42
C ASN A 158 10.86 -9.18 -6.34
N MET A 159 10.39 -9.63 -7.50
CA MET A 159 9.93 -11.00 -7.71
C MET A 159 11.10 -11.93 -7.96
N ASP A 160 11.08 -13.13 -7.39
CA ASP A 160 11.98 -14.23 -7.69
C ASP A 160 11.65 -14.78 -9.08
N LEU A 161 12.49 -14.47 -10.06
CA LEU A 161 12.26 -14.83 -11.46
C LEU A 161 12.40 -16.34 -11.72
N GLU A 162 13.24 -17.04 -10.95
CA GLU A 162 13.41 -18.50 -11.08
C GLU A 162 12.15 -19.20 -10.57
N LYS A 163 11.65 -18.80 -9.40
CA LYS A 163 10.41 -19.31 -8.84
C LYS A 163 9.21 -19.01 -9.73
N LEU A 164 9.13 -17.78 -10.27
CA LEU A 164 8.08 -17.42 -11.22
C LEU A 164 8.14 -18.31 -12.46
N GLU A 165 9.32 -18.47 -13.05
CA GLU A 165 9.47 -19.30 -14.25
C GLU A 165 9.09 -20.75 -14.00
N GLU A 166 9.44 -21.32 -12.85
CA GLU A 166 9.04 -22.67 -12.48
C GLU A 166 7.51 -22.81 -12.39
N VAL A 167 6.82 -21.83 -11.78
CA VAL A 167 5.36 -21.80 -11.73
C VAL A 167 4.75 -21.74 -13.12
N LEU A 168 5.29 -20.89 -14.01
CA LEU A 168 4.81 -20.72 -15.37
C LEU A 168 5.05 -21.99 -16.24
N LYS A 169 6.09 -22.77 -15.95
CA LYS A 169 6.38 -24.05 -16.63
C LYS A 169 5.48 -25.19 -16.18
N THR A 170 5.19 -25.27 -14.87
CA THR A 170 4.55 -26.43 -14.26
C THR A 170 3.04 -26.32 -14.16
N THR A 171 2.50 -25.09 -14.21
CA THR A 171 1.06 -24.83 -14.13
C THR A 171 0.47 -24.69 -15.54
N PRO A 172 -0.67 -25.35 -15.85
CA PRO A 172 -1.35 -25.17 -17.12
C PRO A 172 -1.65 -23.67 -17.40
N ARG A 173 -1.38 -23.23 -18.62
CA ARG A 173 -1.48 -21.80 -18.99
C ARG A 173 -2.86 -21.20 -18.68
N GLU A 174 -3.93 -21.95 -18.92
CA GLU A 174 -5.32 -21.55 -18.69
C GLU A 174 -5.67 -21.35 -17.20
N LYS A 175 -4.82 -21.82 -16.29
CA LYS A 175 -4.94 -21.67 -14.85
C LYS A 175 -4.20 -20.45 -14.29
N ILE A 176 -3.49 -19.72 -15.14
CA ILE A 176 -2.77 -18.50 -14.75
C ILE A 176 -3.36 -17.31 -15.53
N PRO A 177 -4.40 -16.62 -14.99
CA PRO A 177 -5.02 -15.49 -15.69
C PRO A 177 -4.06 -14.33 -15.87
N CYS A 178 -3.25 -14.05 -14.84
CA CYS A 178 -2.17 -13.05 -14.90
C CYS A 178 -1.12 -13.28 -13.81
N VAL A 179 0.06 -12.70 -14.02
CA VAL A 179 1.07 -12.45 -12.98
C VAL A 179 0.80 -11.07 -12.38
N VAL A 180 0.87 -10.92 -11.06
CA VAL A 180 0.66 -9.65 -10.35
C VAL A 180 1.98 -9.09 -9.85
N LEU A 181 2.38 -7.92 -10.32
CA LEU A 181 3.57 -7.21 -9.84
C LEU A 181 3.18 -5.94 -9.09
N THR A 182 3.33 -5.97 -7.77
CA THR A 182 2.97 -4.86 -6.86
C THR A 182 4.12 -3.88 -6.73
N VAL A 183 3.89 -2.62 -7.04
CA VAL A 183 4.85 -1.52 -6.99
C VAL A 183 4.29 -0.31 -6.21
N THR A 184 4.92 0.09 -5.06
CA THR A 184 5.95 -0.65 -4.30
C THR A 184 5.33 -1.84 -3.55
N ASN A 185 6.13 -2.87 -3.24
CA ASN A 185 5.65 -4.04 -2.50
C ASN A 185 5.36 -3.69 -1.03
N ASN A 186 4.09 -3.48 -0.70
CA ASN A 186 3.67 -3.06 0.64
C ASN A 186 3.93 -4.14 1.70
N THR A 187 3.64 -5.40 1.40
CA THR A 187 3.75 -6.52 2.34
C THR A 187 5.20 -6.81 2.72
N ALA A 188 6.14 -6.57 1.82
CA ALA A 188 7.58 -6.67 2.08
C ALA A 188 8.17 -5.42 2.79
N GLY A 189 7.34 -4.49 3.28
CA GLY A 189 7.79 -3.28 3.98
C GLY A 189 7.84 -2.03 3.10
N GLY A 190 6.98 -1.93 2.09
CA GLY A 190 6.95 -0.78 1.16
C GLY A 190 8.17 -0.73 0.24
N GLN A 191 8.76 -1.89 -0.04
CA GLN A 191 10.02 -2.01 -0.77
C GLN A 191 9.84 -1.88 -2.29
N PRO A 192 10.74 -1.19 -2.99
CA PRO A 192 10.66 -0.99 -4.43
C PRO A 192 11.06 -2.24 -5.21
N VAL A 193 10.59 -2.26 -6.47
CA VAL A 193 10.93 -3.23 -7.51
C VAL A 193 11.84 -2.55 -8.55
N SER A 194 12.95 -3.18 -8.94
CA SER A 194 13.87 -2.65 -9.93
C SER A 194 13.27 -2.71 -11.34
N MET A 195 13.74 -1.85 -12.25
CA MET A 195 13.37 -1.90 -13.66
C MET A 195 13.84 -3.21 -14.31
N GLU A 196 15.03 -3.69 -13.95
CA GLU A 196 15.54 -4.98 -14.40
C GLU A 196 14.55 -6.11 -14.05
N ASN A 197 14.04 -6.13 -12.83
CA ASN A 197 13.07 -7.14 -12.40
C ASN A 197 11.71 -6.98 -13.11
N ILE A 198 11.21 -5.75 -13.29
CA ILE A 198 9.98 -5.47 -14.06
C ILE A 198 10.11 -6.04 -15.47
N LYS A 199 11.23 -5.78 -16.15
CA LYS A 199 11.52 -6.32 -17.49
C LYS A 199 11.64 -7.84 -17.50
N GLY A 200 12.28 -8.42 -16.48
CA GLY A 200 12.40 -9.87 -16.32
C GLY A 200 11.04 -10.54 -16.20
N VAL A 201 10.17 -10.02 -15.33
CA VAL A 201 8.79 -10.51 -15.18
C VAL A 201 8.02 -10.38 -16.50
N SER A 202 8.09 -9.22 -17.15
CA SER A 202 7.44 -8.99 -18.46
C SER A 202 7.91 -9.97 -19.52
N ALA A 203 9.21 -10.23 -19.59
CA ALA A 203 9.80 -11.19 -20.54
C ALA A 203 9.28 -12.62 -20.30
N LEU A 204 9.19 -13.05 -19.03
CA LEU A 204 8.62 -14.34 -18.67
C LEU A 204 7.13 -14.41 -19.03
N CYS A 205 6.35 -13.38 -18.67
CA CYS A 205 4.94 -13.31 -19.05
C CYS A 205 4.75 -13.45 -20.57
N LYS A 206 5.52 -12.72 -21.34
CA LYS A 206 5.50 -12.81 -22.83
C LYS A 206 5.90 -14.21 -23.34
N LYS A 207 6.97 -14.79 -22.78
CA LYS A 207 7.47 -16.12 -23.14
C LYS A 207 6.41 -17.22 -22.97
N TYR A 208 5.65 -17.15 -21.87
CA TYR A 208 4.62 -18.15 -21.54
C TYR A 208 3.20 -17.73 -21.95
N GLY A 209 3.03 -16.59 -22.62
CA GLY A 209 1.73 -16.10 -23.09
C GLY A 209 0.78 -15.72 -21.96
N VAL A 210 1.29 -15.35 -20.77
CA VAL A 210 0.52 -14.93 -19.60
C VAL A 210 0.45 -13.40 -19.55
N LYS A 211 -0.67 -12.84 -19.07
CA LYS A 211 -0.84 -11.40 -18.90
C LYS A 211 -0.08 -10.88 -17.69
N LEU A 212 0.40 -9.62 -17.75
CA LEU A 212 1.03 -8.92 -16.64
C LEU A 212 0.11 -7.84 -16.09
N LEU A 213 -0.27 -7.95 -14.82
CA LEU A 213 -0.95 -6.93 -14.04
C LEU A 213 0.08 -6.17 -13.19
N MET A 214 0.13 -4.85 -13.36
CA MET A 214 0.82 -3.95 -12.43
C MET A 214 -0.17 -3.46 -11.37
N ASP A 215 0.01 -3.88 -10.11
CA ASP A 215 -0.68 -3.28 -8.96
C ASP A 215 0.08 -2.03 -8.53
N SER A 216 -0.52 -0.86 -8.79
CA SER A 216 0.20 0.38 -9.03
C SER A 216 -0.08 1.48 -8.01
N ALA A 217 -0.53 1.12 -6.81
CA ALA A 217 -0.89 2.11 -5.79
C ALA A 217 0.22 3.13 -5.51
N ARG A 218 1.50 2.73 -5.62
CA ARG A 218 2.68 3.58 -5.36
C ARG A 218 3.73 3.50 -6.47
N PHE A 219 3.25 3.57 -7.70
CA PHE A 219 4.06 3.45 -8.90
C PHE A 219 5.09 4.59 -9.05
N ALA A 220 4.74 5.80 -8.64
CA ALA A 220 5.61 6.96 -8.73
C ALA A 220 6.72 6.91 -7.66
N GLU A 221 6.39 6.49 -6.43
CA GLU A 221 7.41 6.20 -5.40
C GLU A 221 8.39 5.11 -5.90
N ASN A 222 7.90 4.07 -6.58
CA ASN A 222 8.75 3.04 -7.19
C ASN A 222 9.68 3.62 -8.28
N ALA A 223 9.15 4.47 -9.15
CA ALA A 223 9.95 5.14 -10.19
C ALA A 223 11.03 6.05 -9.60
N TYR A 224 10.76 6.72 -8.48
CA TYR A 224 11.75 7.50 -7.77
C TYR A 224 12.92 6.63 -7.28
N PHE A 225 12.63 5.45 -6.71
CA PHE A 225 13.69 4.52 -6.29
C PHE A 225 14.49 3.96 -7.46
N ILE A 226 13.85 3.67 -8.60
CA ILE A 226 14.57 3.29 -9.83
C ILE A 226 15.53 4.41 -10.24
N LYS A 227 15.04 5.67 -10.29
CA LYS A 227 15.89 6.84 -10.63
C LYS A 227 17.09 7.00 -9.71
N THR A 228 16.91 6.77 -8.40
CA THR A 228 17.93 7.07 -7.39
C THR A 228 18.82 5.89 -7.02
N ARG A 229 18.43 4.65 -7.35
CA ARG A 229 19.14 3.44 -6.92
C ARG A 229 19.59 2.54 -8.05
N GLU A 230 19.01 2.66 -9.28
CA GLU A 230 19.33 1.77 -10.41
C GLU A 230 20.19 2.49 -11.43
N LYS A 231 21.34 1.87 -11.76
CA LYS A 231 22.30 2.45 -12.70
C LYS A 231 21.70 2.66 -14.08
N GLY A 232 21.90 3.84 -14.64
CA GLY A 232 21.44 4.20 -15.99
C GLY A 232 20.10 4.94 -16.01
N TYR A 233 19.48 5.16 -14.84
CA TYR A 233 18.21 5.88 -14.71
C TYR A 233 18.36 7.28 -14.10
N GLU A 234 19.54 7.67 -13.70
CA GLU A 234 19.84 8.93 -13.00
C GLU A 234 19.40 10.17 -13.79
N ASN A 235 19.54 10.11 -15.12
CA ASN A 235 19.24 11.24 -16.01
C ASN A 235 17.82 11.20 -16.61
N LYS A 236 17.05 10.12 -16.39
CA LYS A 236 15.65 10.04 -16.86
C LYS A 236 14.71 10.81 -15.92
N SER A 237 13.70 11.44 -16.48
CA SER A 237 12.59 11.99 -15.68
C SER A 237 11.78 10.86 -15.06
N ILE A 238 11.04 11.14 -13.98
CA ILE A 238 10.12 10.18 -13.36
C ILE A 238 9.10 9.65 -14.38
N ARG A 239 8.56 10.53 -15.24
CA ARG A 239 7.57 10.14 -16.26
C ARG A 239 8.12 9.21 -17.33
N GLU A 240 9.37 9.39 -17.74
CA GLU A 240 10.04 8.45 -18.66
C GLU A 240 10.24 7.07 -18.01
N ILE A 241 10.63 7.04 -16.73
CA ILE A 241 10.76 5.79 -15.97
C ILE A 241 9.41 5.11 -15.83
N VAL A 242 8.37 5.86 -15.43
CA VAL A 242 7.00 5.33 -15.34
C VAL A 242 6.57 4.74 -16.68
N ARG A 243 6.76 5.46 -17.80
CA ARG A 243 6.40 4.95 -19.12
C ARG A 243 7.06 3.61 -19.43
N GLU A 244 8.35 3.48 -19.11
CA GLU A 244 9.14 2.26 -19.31
C GLU A 244 8.66 1.10 -18.40
N MET A 245 8.27 1.39 -17.14
CA MET A 245 7.70 0.38 -16.23
C MET A 245 6.48 -0.33 -16.82
N TYR A 246 5.67 0.38 -17.61
CA TYR A 246 4.41 -0.14 -18.15
C TYR A 246 4.49 -0.67 -19.59
N GLU A 247 5.65 -0.64 -20.24
CA GLU A 247 5.79 -1.11 -21.64
C GLU A 247 5.29 -2.54 -21.86
N GLY A 248 5.55 -3.43 -20.90
CA GLY A 248 5.14 -4.83 -20.95
C GLY A 248 3.86 -5.16 -20.18
N ALA A 249 3.20 -4.19 -19.56
CA ALA A 249 1.99 -4.42 -18.79
C ALA A 249 0.76 -4.57 -19.69
N ASP A 250 -0.09 -5.54 -19.39
CA ASP A 250 -1.41 -5.69 -20.00
C ASP A 250 -2.49 -4.96 -19.21
N TYR A 251 -2.36 -4.95 -17.88
CA TYR A 251 -3.31 -4.36 -16.93
C TYR A 251 -2.59 -3.49 -15.91
N MET A 252 -3.29 -2.48 -15.44
CA MET A 252 -2.93 -1.67 -14.28
C MET A 252 -4.14 -1.53 -13.37
N THR A 253 -4.02 -1.91 -12.10
CA THR A 253 -4.96 -1.49 -11.07
C THR A 253 -4.36 -0.35 -10.27
N MET A 254 -5.18 0.65 -9.95
CA MET A 254 -4.72 1.83 -9.21
C MET A 254 -5.66 2.17 -8.07
N SER A 255 -5.09 2.26 -6.86
CA SER A 255 -5.71 3.00 -5.78
C SER A 255 -5.17 4.44 -5.82
N ALA A 256 -5.93 5.35 -6.41
CA ALA A 256 -5.52 6.75 -6.59
C ALA A 256 -5.34 7.51 -5.27
N LYS A 257 -5.88 6.95 -4.18
CA LYS A 257 -5.78 7.49 -2.82
C LYS A 257 -4.36 7.48 -2.24
N LYS A 258 -3.35 7.08 -3.01
CA LYS A 258 -1.92 7.07 -2.67
C LYS A 258 -1.17 8.06 -3.58
N ASP A 259 -0.51 7.59 -4.65
CA ASP A 259 0.37 8.43 -5.46
C ASP A 259 -0.35 9.52 -6.28
N ALA A 260 -1.65 9.39 -6.54
CA ALA A 260 -2.43 10.49 -7.12
C ALA A 260 -2.92 11.52 -6.08
N ILE A 261 -2.59 11.34 -4.79
CA ILE A 261 -2.79 12.32 -3.70
C ILE A 261 -4.25 12.81 -3.59
N VAL A 262 -5.23 11.94 -3.85
CA VAL A 262 -6.66 12.23 -3.71
C VAL A 262 -7.30 11.48 -2.54
N ASN A 263 -8.45 11.95 -2.08
CA ASN A 263 -9.18 11.33 -0.97
C ASN A 263 -10.12 10.21 -1.42
N ILE A 264 -10.46 10.17 -2.70
CA ILE A 264 -11.31 9.15 -3.35
C ILE A 264 -10.75 8.84 -4.75
N GLY A 265 -10.97 7.64 -5.23
CA GLY A 265 -10.69 7.27 -6.61
C GLY A 265 -9.80 6.05 -6.77
N GLY A 266 -9.99 5.41 -7.89
CA GLY A 266 -9.22 4.31 -8.45
C GLY A 266 -9.58 4.09 -9.90
N PHE A 267 -8.89 3.19 -10.55
CA PHE A 267 -9.21 2.77 -11.92
C PHE A 267 -8.54 1.46 -12.28
N VAL A 268 -9.05 0.82 -13.32
CA VAL A 268 -8.33 -0.21 -14.08
C VAL A 268 -7.96 0.38 -15.43
N ALA A 269 -6.70 0.22 -15.84
CA ALA A 269 -6.29 0.53 -17.21
C ALA A 269 -5.87 -0.75 -17.95
N PHE A 270 -6.12 -0.77 -19.26
CA PHE A 270 -5.93 -1.94 -20.10
C PHE A 270 -5.14 -1.56 -21.35
N ARG A 271 -4.33 -2.51 -21.85
CA ARG A 271 -3.69 -2.41 -23.15
C ARG A 271 -4.62 -2.82 -24.30
N SER A 272 -5.50 -3.79 -24.03
CA SER A 272 -6.43 -4.36 -25.01
C SER A 272 -7.84 -3.86 -24.78
N GLU A 273 -8.50 -3.42 -25.87
CA GLU A 273 -9.93 -3.07 -25.83
C GLU A 273 -10.82 -4.30 -25.52
N GLU A 274 -10.42 -5.47 -26.03
CA GLU A 274 -11.16 -6.70 -25.78
C GLU A 274 -11.21 -7.03 -24.27
N ASP A 275 -10.09 -6.89 -23.57
CA ASP A 275 -10.02 -7.15 -22.12
C ASP A 275 -10.80 -6.09 -21.33
N MET A 276 -10.76 -4.82 -21.74
CA MET A 276 -11.57 -3.77 -21.17
C MET A 276 -13.06 -4.06 -21.33
N ARG A 277 -13.50 -4.50 -22.54
CA ARG A 277 -14.90 -4.86 -22.80
C ARG A 277 -15.42 -5.99 -21.92
N LYS A 278 -14.58 -7.00 -21.59
CA LYS A 278 -14.94 -8.07 -20.63
C LYS A 278 -15.19 -7.53 -19.22
N ALA A 279 -14.46 -6.50 -18.81
CA ALA A 279 -14.57 -5.88 -17.49
C ALA A 279 -15.75 -4.87 -17.38
N GLN A 280 -16.23 -4.31 -18.50
CA GLN A 280 -17.26 -3.26 -18.52
C GLN A 280 -18.55 -3.65 -17.78
N MET A 281 -19.02 -4.90 -17.93
CA MET A 281 -20.22 -5.37 -17.25
C MET A 281 -20.07 -5.25 -15.73
N PHE A 282 -18.91 -5.59 -15.19
CA PHE A 282 -18.66 -5.52 -13.76
C PHE A 282 -18.54 -4.07 -13.26
N THR A 283 -18.01 -3.16 -14.10
CA THR A 283 -18.04 -1.73 -13.80
C THR A 283 -19.47 -1.22 -13.71
N ILE A 284 -20.31 -1.53 -14.70
CA ILE A 284 -21.71 -1.07 -14.73
C ILE A 284 -22.50 -1.59 -13.52
N MET A 285 -22.28 -2.85 -13.13
CA MET A 285 -23.02 -3.46 -12.03
C MET A 285 -22.56 -2.99 -10.63
N ASN A 286 -21.26 -2.72 -10.47
CA ASN A 286 -20.68 -2.48 -9.15
C ASN A 286 -20.33 -1.02 -8.88
N GLU A 287 -19.97 -0.25 -9.93
CA GLU A 287 -19.46 1.12 -9.79
C GLU A 287 -20.38 2.15 -10.44
N GLY A 288 -20.83 1.88 -11.65
CA GLY A 288 -21.69 2.77 -12.41
C GLY A 288 -21.33 2.82 -13.90
N PHE A 289 -21.75 3.88 -14.61
CA PHE A 289 -21.49 3.99 -16.04
C PHE A 289 -19.99 4.14 -16.33
N LEU A 290 -19.54 3.68 -17.50
CA LEU A 290 -18.15 3.46 -17.88
C LEU A 290 -17.25 4.70 -17.84
N THR A 291 -17.85 5.88 -17.97
CA THR A 291 -17.10 7.15 -17.99
C THR A 291 -17.15 7.93 -16.68
N TYR A 292 -17.71 7.32 -15.59
CA TYR A 292 -17.57 7.90 -14.26
C TYR A 292 -17.24 6.87 -13.16
N GLY A 293 -17.66 5.61 -13.26
CA GLY A 293 -17.27 4.53 -12.35
C GLY A 293 -17.48 4.84 -10.86
N GLY A 294 -18.65 5.39 -10.49
CA GLY A 294 -18.97 5.76 -9.11
C GLY A 294 -18.26 7.02 -8.59
N MET A 295 -17.62 7.81 -9.46
CA MET A 295 -16.94 9.06 -9.10
C MET A 295 -17.68 10.27 -9.68
N ALA A 296 -17.61 11.41 -8.99
CA ALA A 296 -17.99 12.70 -9.57
C ALA A 296 -16.92 13.17 -10.58
N GLY A 297 -17.33 13.94 -11.59
CA GLY A 297 -16.40 14.53 -12.56
C GLY A 297 -15.30 15.36 -11.90
N ARG A 298 -15.64 16.13 -10.86
CA ARG A 298 -14.70 16.91 -10.06
C ARG A 298 -13.63 16.04 -9.40
N ASP A 299 -13.95 14.85 -8.91
CA ASP A 299 -12.98 13.94 -8.30
C ASP A 299 -12.05 13.34 -9.35
N MET A 300 -12.57 12.98 -10.54
CA MET A 300 -11.75 12.53 -11.66
C MET A 300 -10.77 13.62 -12.14
N ASN A 301 -11.23 14.89 -12.15
CA ASN A 301 -10.38 16.02 -12.54
C ASN A 301 -9.24 16.25 -11.55
N ALA A 302 -9.53 16.18 -10.22
CA ALA A 302 -8.52 16.25 -9.18
C ALA A 302 -7.54 15.07 -9.23
N LEU A 303 -8.04 13.86 -9.57
CA LEU A 303 -7.23 12.67 -9.72
C LEU A 303 -6.25 12.82 -10.89
N ALA A 304 -6.72 13.30 -12.05
CA ALA A 304 -5.84 13.59 -13.19
C ALA A 304 -4.73 14.59 -12.82
N GLN A 305 -5.08 15.67 -12.11
CA GLN A 305 -4.10 16.62 -11.60
C GLN A 305 -3.11 15.98 -10.62
N GLY A 306 -3.62 15.14 -9.72
CA GLY A 306 -2.78 14.46 -8.72
C GLY A 306 -1.81 13.45 -9.33
N LEU A 307 -2.16 12.75 -10.41
CA LEU A 307 -1.25 11.88 -11.15
C LEU A 307 -0.07 12.67 -11.76
N LEU A 308 -0.33 13.88 -12.26
CA LEU A 308 0.73 14.76 -12.78
C LEU A 308 1.67 15.21 -11.66
N GLU A 309 1.12 15.65 -10.53
CA GLU A 309 1.93 16.11 -9.38
C GLU A 309 2.65 14.95 -8.68
N GLY A 310 2.02 13.78 -8.56
CA GLY A 310 2.62 12.58 -7.98
C GLY A 310 3.83 12.07 -8.74
N THR A 311 4.00 12.49 -10.00
CA THR A 311 5.16 12.16 -10.84
C THR A 311 6.21 13.28 -10.94
N GLU A 312 6.10 14.34 -10.12
CA GLU A 312 7.13 15.37 -10.04
C GLU A 312 8.26 14.93 -9.09
N PHE A 313 9.52 15.15 -9.53
CA PHE A 313 10.70 14.69 -8.78
C PHE A 313 10.78 15.35 -7.38
N GLU A 314 10.63 16.66 -7.30
CA GLU A 314 10.74 17.41 -6.04
C GLU A 314 9.67 17.00 -5.01
N TYR A 315 8.47 16.66 -5.49
CA TYR A 315 7.43 16.09 -4.63
C TYR A 315 7.85 14.73 -4.07
N LEU A 316 8.32 13.82 -4.93
CA LEU A 316 8.75 12.48 -4.54
C LEU A 316 9.98 12.52 -3.64
N GLU A 317 10.93 13.40 -3.91
CA GLU A 317 12.09 13.62 -3.06
C GLU A 317 11.67 14.04 -1.63
N THR A 318 10.77 15.01 -1.51
CA THR A 318 10.19 15.41 -0.22
C THR A 318 9.51 14.23 0.49
N ARG A 319 8.69 13.49 -0.26
CA ARG A 319 7.93 12.34 0.24
C ARG A 319 8.84 11.24 0.81
N ILE A 320 9.82 10.82 0.04
CA ILE A 320 10.73 9.72 0.39
C ILE A 320 11.69 10.15 1.50
N ASN A 321 12.21 11.38 1.45
CA ASN A 321 13.10 11.90 2.48
C ASN A 321 12.42 11.99 3.86
N GLN A 322 11.12 12.27 3.94
CA GLN A 322 10.41 12.27 5.21
C GLN A 322 10.35 10.87 5.86
N VAL A 323 10.12 9.83 5.05
CA VAL A 323 10.13 8.44 5.53
C VAL A 323 11.55 8.02 5.94
N ALA A 324 12.55 8.36 5.11
CA ALA A 324 13.95 8.09 5.40
C ALA A 324 14.42 8.81 6.68
N TYR A 325 13.94 10.05 6.93
CA TYR A 325 14.24 10.79 8.14
C TYR A 325 13.78 10.04 9.41
N LEU A 326 12.54 9.51 9.40
CA LEU A 326 12.05 8.69 10.52
C LEU A 326 12.91 7.42 10.68
N GLY A 327 13.27 6.74 9.59
CA GLY A 327 14.17 5.58 9.62
C GLY A 327 15.50 5.92 10.27
N LYS A 328 16.15 7.02 9.86
CA LYS A 328 17.39 7.50 10.45
C LYS A 328 17.27 7.75 11.97
N LYS A 329 16.15 8.34 12.42
CA LYS A 329 15.92 8.56 13.86
C LYS A 329 15.78 7.25 14.64
N LEU A 330 15.14 6.25 14.05
CA LEU A 330 15.04 4.91 14.66
C LEU A 330 16.41 4.21 14.71
N ASP A 331 17.27 4.40 13.68
CA ASP A 331 18.65 3.92 13.72
C ASP A 331 19.47 4.56 14.85
N GLU A 332 19.36 5.87 15.04
CA GLU A 332 19.99 6.61 16.14
C GLU A 332 19.56 6.06 17.52
N TYR A 333 18.33 5.56 17.62
CA TYR A 333 17.74 5.00 18.85
C TYR A 333 17.89 3.47 18.99
N GLY A 334 18.40 2.78 17.96
CA GLY A 334 18.55 1.34 17.92
C GLY A 334 17.22 0.56 17.91
N VAL A 335 16.14 1.16 17.40
CA VAL A 335 14.83 0.52 17.29
C VAL A 335 14.75 -0.28 15.99
N PRO A 336 14.50 -1.61 16.03
CA PRO A 336 14.47 -2.45 14.83
C PRO A 336 13.29 -2.15 13.90
N TYR A 337 13.55 -2.07 12.60
CA TYR A 337 12.54 -1.93 11.55
C TYR A 337 13.01 -2.60 10.26
N GLN A 338 12.10 -2.81 9.29
CA GLN A 338 12.41 -3.35 7.95
C GLN A 338 13.32 -2.39 7.18
N ARG A 339 14.56 -2.77 6.96
CA ARG A 339 15.57 -1.99 6.23
C ARG A 339 15.69 -2.43 4.75
N PRO A 340 16.09 -1.49 3.88
CA PRO A 340 16.10 -0.04 4.10
C PRO A 340 14.66 0.50 4.26
N ALA A 341 14.52 1.77 4.71
CA ALA A 341 13.20 2.42 4.77
C ALA A 341 12.51 2.37 3.39
N GLY A 342 11.21 2.03 3.38
CA GLY A 342 10.39 1.97 2.18
C GLY A 342 9.91 3.35 1.71
N GLY A 343 9.01 3.38 0.73
CA GLY A 343 8.53 4.64 0.13
C GLY A 343 7.50 5.39 0.97
N HIS A 344 6.59 4.66 1.65
CA HIS A 344 5.41 5.27 2.26
C HIS A 344 5.31 5.10 3.78
N ALA A 345 6.12 4.26 4.36
CA ALA A 345 5.98 3.86 5.76
C ALA A 345 7.32 3.37 6.34
N ILE A 346 7.39 3.42 7.66
CA ILE A 346 8.33 2.60 8.43
C ILE A 346 7.58 1.38 8.96
N PHE A 347 8.23 0.24 8.95
CA PHE A 347 7.69 -1.03 9.44
C PHE A 347 8.56 -1.53 10.60
N LEU A 348 8.12 -1.27 11.84
CA LEU A 348 8.82 -1.72 13.04
C LEU A 348 8.80 -3.25 13.11
N ASP A 349 9.96 -3.88 13.39
CA ASP A 349 10.08 -5.32 13.52
C ASP A 349 9.64 -5.78 14.91
N ALA A 350 8.34 -6.14 15.02
CA ALA A 350 7.74 -6.52 16.28
C ALA A 350 8.37 -7.81 16.87
N LYS A 351 8.81 -8.75 16.03
CA LYS A 351 9.52 -9.97 16.50
C LYS A 351 10.82 -9.65 17.19
N LYS A 352 11.55 -8.66 16.70
CA LYS A 352 12.83 -8.24 17.32
C LYS A 352 12.62 -7.32 18.52
N ILE A 353 11.48 -6.64 18.61
CA ILE A 353 11.14 -5.77 19.75
C ILE A 353 10.58 -6.59 20.91
N LEU A 354 9.62 -7.47 20.69
CA LEU A 354 8.90 -8.24 21.71
C LEU A 354 9.23 -9.74 21.62
N THR A 355 10.52 -10.07 21.68
CA THR A 355 11.05 -11.44 21.49
C THR A 355 10.53 -12.47 22.49
N HIS A 356 10.08 -12.03 23.66
CA HIS A 356 9.61 -12.85 24.77
C HIS A 356 8.10 -13.19 24.69
N LEU A 357 7.35 -12.55 23.78
CA LEU A 357 5.94 -12.85 23.59
C LEU A 357 5.74 -14.02 22.61
N PRO A 358 4.80 -14.94 22.88
CA PRO A 358 4.44 -15.99 21.94
C PRO A 358 3.70 -15.41 20.74
N LYS A 359 3.90 -16.02 19.56
CA LYS A 359 3.28 -15.56 18.30
C LYS A 359 1.74 -15.59 18.33
N GLU A 360 1.15 -16.46 19.16
CA GLU A 360 -0.29 -16.61 19.38
C GLU A 360 -0.91 -15.38 20.05
N GLU A 361 -0.09 -14.53 20.66
CA GLU A 361 -0.51 -13.28 21.32
C GLU A 361 -0.40 -12.05 20.39
N PHE A 362 -0.29 -12.24 19.07
CA PHE A 362 -0.29 -11.20 18.03
C PHE A 362 0.68 -10.06 18.31
N ILE A 363 1.97 -10.37 18.24
CA ILE A 363 3.10 -9.53 18.66
C ILE A 363 3.04 -8.12 18.02
N ALA A 364 2.78 -8.02 16.72
CA ALA A 364 2.76 -6.73 16.03
C ALA A 364 1.51 -5.89 16.41
N GLN A 365 0.35 -6.52 16.64
CA GLN A 365 -0.82 -5.84 17.19
C GLN A 365 -0.55 -5.35 18.61
N THR A 366 0.10 -6.16 19.43
CA THR A 366 0.52 -5.79 20.79
C THR A 366 1.42 -4.58 20.78
N LEU A 367 2.44 -4.55 19.90
CA LEU A 367 3.30 -3.39 19.73
C LEU A 367 2.53 -2.14 19.31
N GLY A 368 1.56 -2.28 18.41
CA GLY A 368 0.70 -1.17 17.95
C GLY A 368 -0.14 -0.57 19.08
N ILE A 369 -0.73 -1.42 19.93
CA ILE A 369 -1.49 -0.97 21.09
C ILE A 369 -0.57 -0.27 22.09
N GLU A 370 0.61 -0.81 22.39
CA GLU A 370 1.55 -0.20 23.32
C GLU A 370 2.07 1.16 22.82
N LEU A 371 2.28 1.32 21.49
CA LEU A 371 2.64 2.61 20.89
C LEU A 371 1.49 3.62 21.00
N TYR A 372 0.25 3.19 20.81
CA TYR A 372 -0.92 4.03 21.01
C TYR A 372 -1.06 4.45 22.50
N LEU A 373 -0.90 3.53 23.43
CA LEU A 373 -0.94 3.82 24.88
C LEU A 373 0.19 4.77 25.30
N GLU A 374 1.36 4.66 24.70
CA GLU A 374 2.51 5.53 24.97
C GLU A 374 2.25 6.98 24.54
N ALA A 375 1.79 7.17 23.30
CA ALA A 375 1.86 8.49 22.68
C ALA A 375 0.64 8.89 21.82
N GLY A 376 -0.42 8.09 21.78
CA GLY A 376 -1.59 8.36 20.92
C GLY A 376 -1.31 8.17 19.42
N ILE A 377 -0.30 7.39 19.08
CA ILE A 377 0.10 7.07 17.70
C ILE A 377 -0.63 5.79 17.25
N ARG A 378 -1.36 5.85 16.13
CA ARG A 378 -2.06 4.71 15.56
C ARG A 378 -1.31 4.17 14.35
N GLY A 379 -0.77 2.95 14.44
CA GLY A 379 -0.25 2.17 13.32
C GLY A 379 -1.17 1.02 12.94
N VAL A 380 -0.71 0.14 12.05
CA VAL A 380 -1.44 -1.06 11.64
C VAL A 380 -0.54 -2.29 11.63
N GLU A 381 -1.05 -3.37 12.15
CA GLU A 381 -0.40 -4.67 12.11
C GLU A 381 -0.30 -5.19 10.68
N ILE A 382 0.88 -5.67 10.30
CA ILE A 382 1.17 -6.40 9.06
C ILE A 382 1.86 -7.71 9.47
N GLY A 383 1.07 -8.68 9.88
CA GLY A 383 1.54 -9.94 10.43
C GLY A 383 0.43 -10.96 10.55
N SER A 384 0.35 -11.65 11.70
CA SER A 384 -0.54 -12.79 11.92
C SER A 384 -2.04 -12.46 11.88
N LEU A 385 -2.48 -11.25 12.29
CA LEU A 385 -3.88 -10.86 12.16
C LEU A 385 -4.26 -10.64 10.70
N LEU A 386 -3.44 -9.89 9.96
CA LEU A 386 -3.65 -9.59 8.55
C LEU A 386 -3.52 -10.85 7.67
N ALA A 387 -2.67 -11.80 8.05
CA ALA A 387 -2.50 -13.07 7.31
C ALA A 387 -3.76 -13.95 7.32
N ASP A 388 -4.73 -13.64 8.19
CA ASP A 388 -5.95 -14.40 8.37
C ASP A 388 -5.73 -15.86 8.80
N ARG A 389 -6.78 -16.65 8.76
CA ARG A 389 -6.72 -18.10 8.95
C ARG A 389 -6.53 -18.80 7.61
N ASP A 390 -5.96 -19.98 7.66
CA ASP A 390 -5.98 -20.87 6.52
C ASP A 390 -7.44 -21.17 6.11
N PRO A 391 -7.80 -21.04 4.82
CA PRO A 391 -9.19 -21.18 4.38
C PRO A 391 -9.72 -22.60 4.54
N VAL A 392 -8.85 -23.61 4.59
CA VAL A 392 -9.21 -25.03 4.70
C VAL A 392 -9.13 -25.52 6.15
N THR A 393 -7.95 -25.37 6.80
CA THR A 393 -7.72 -25.89 8.17
C THR A 393 -8.28 -24.95 9.25
N ARG A 394 -8.53 -23.70 8.93
CA ARG A 394 -8.96 -22.65 9.87
C ARG A 394 -7.92 -22.32 10.96
N GLU A 395 -6.72 -22.83 10.86
CA GLU A 395 -5.61 -22.46 11.73
C GLU A 395 -5.09 -21.06 11.44
N ASN A 396 -4.52 -20.39 12.45
CA ASN A 396 -3.88 -19.10 12.25
C ASN A 396 -2.65 -19.26 11.34
N ARG A 397 -2.52 -18.39 10.34
CA ARG A 397 -1.28 -18.26 9.58
C ARG A 397 -0.31 -17.36 10.34
N TYR A 398 0.94 -17.78 10.45
CA TYR A 398 2.03 -17.03 11.08
C TYR A 398 3.10 -16.74 10.03
N PRO A 399 3.09 -15.54 9.41
CA PRO A 399 4.04 -15.19 8.37
C PRO A 399 5.47 -15.04 8.94
N ALA A 400 6.45 -15.03 8.05
CA ALA A 400 7.85 -14.79 8.42
C ALA A 400 8.04 -13.42 9.08
N LEU A 401 7.36 -12.40 8.59
CA LEU A 401 7.38 -11.04 9.09
C LEU A 401 6.21 -10.75 10.03
N GLU A 402 6.49 -10.12 11.16
CA GLU A 402 5.54 -9.56 12.12
C GLU A 402 5.88 -8.08 12.30
N LEU A 403 5.23 -7.23 11.53
CA LEU A 403 5.58 -5.83 11.41
C LEU A 403 4.46 -4.92 11.90
N LEU A 404 4.82 -3.81 12.55
CA LEU A 404 3.92 -2.70 12.79
C LEU A 404 4.21 -1.61 11.76
N ARG A 405 3.28 -1.41 10.81
CA ARG A 405 3.39 -0.38 9.79
C ARG A 405 2.96 0.98 10.34
N LEU A 406 3.83 1.96 10.17
CA LEU A 406 3.60 3.37 10.43
C LEU A 406 3.55 4.09 9.08
N ALA A 407 2.37 4.10 8.44
CA ALA A 407 2.17 4.70 7.12
C ALA A 407 2.05 6.22 7.24
N ILE A 408 2.93 6.96 6.58
CA ILE A 408 2.98 8.42 6.69
C ILE A 408 2.10 9.05 5.61
N PRO A 409 1.00 9.75 5.97
CA PRO A 409 0.18 10.49 5.02
C PRO A 409 0.97 11.57 4.28
N ARG A 410 0.68 11.77 3.00
CA ARG A 410 1.39 12.70 2.13
C ARG A 410 1.08 14.15 2.48
N ARG A 411 2.10 14.98 2.73
CA ARG A 411 1.99 16.44 3.04
C ARG A 411 1.17 16.75 4.29
N VAL A 412 1.16 15.88 5.32
CA VAL A 412 0.34 16.05 6.54
C VAL A 412 1.20 16.35 7.76
N TYR A 413 2.17 15.50 8.03
CA TYR A 413 3.02 15.62 9.20
C TYR A 413 4.37 16.27 8.88
N THR A 414 4.96 16.93 9.88
CA THR A 414 6.28 17.56 9.82
C THR A 414 7.35 16.68 10.43
N ASN A 415 8.63 17.04 10.30
CA ASN A 415 9.72 16.32 10.92
C ASN A 415 9.65 16.32 12.47
N ASN A 416 9.05 17.34 13.09
CA ASN A 416 8.80 17.33 14.54
C ASN A 416 7.84 16.20 14.94
N HIS A 417 6.87 15.86 14.08
CA HIS A 417 6.03 14.67 14.32
C HIS A 417 6.83 13.38 14.13
N MET A 418 7.78 13.32 13.19
CA MET A 418 8.67 12.16 13.01
C MET A 418 9.58 11.97 14.23
N ASP A 419 10.13 13.04 14.79
CA ASP A 419 10.91 13.00 16.04
C ASP A 419 10.07 12.49 17.23
N TYR A 420 8.82 12.95 17.32
CA TYR A 420 7.88 12.48 18.36
C TYR A 420 7.56 10.99 18.21
N ILE A 421 7.34 10.51 16.97
CA ILE A 421 7.08 9.10 16.66
C ILE A 421 8.31 8.25 17.03
N ALA A 422 9.51 8.68 16.64
CA ALA A 422 10.75 7.94 16.93
C ALA A 422 11.01 7.86 18.43
N ALA A 423 10.80 8.96 19.19
CA ALA A 423 10.93 8.98 20.64
C ALA A 423 9.91 8.06 21.32
N ALA A 424 8.67 8.06 20.87
CA ALA A 424 7.63 7.14 21.40
C ALA A 424 7.97 5.67 21.13
N ALA A 425 8.46 5.34 19.93
CA ALA A 425 8.91 3.99 19.60
C ALA A 425 10.11 3.57 20.49
N LYS A 426 11.06 4.49 20.75
CA LYS A 426 12.18 4.28 21.69
C LYS A 426 11.69 4.00 23.11
N ASN A 427 10.74 4.78 23.63
CA ASN A 427 10.19 4.56 24.97
C ASN A 427 9.55 3.17 25.11
N VAL A 428 8.78 2.73 24.09
CA VAL A 428 8.20 1.37 24.08
C VAL A 428 9.31 0.32 24.01
N TYR A 429 10.32 0.53 23.16
CA TYR A 429 11.47 -0.37 23.04
C TYR A 429 12.25 -0.52 24.35
N ASP A 430 12.51 0.57 25.06
CA ASP A 430 13.27 0.55 26.32
C ASP A 430 12.54 -0.20 27.45
N ARG A 431 11.21 -0.10 27.50
CA ARG A 431 10.39 -0.80 28.48
C ARG A 431 9.81 -2.14 28.01
N ARG A 432 10.24 -2.65 26.87
CA ARG A 432 9.65 -3.84 26.22
C ARG A 432 9.51 -5.06 27.14
N GLU A 433 10.45 -5.30 28.03
CA GLU A 433 10.42 -6.41 28.98
C GLU A 433 9.26 -6.30 30.00
N SER A 434 8.73 -5.10 30.22
CA SER A 434 7.54 -4.87 31.06
C SER A 434 6.23 -5.24 30.37
N ILE A 435 6.24 -5.46 29.05
CA ILE A 435 5.09 -5.90 28.25
C ILE A 435 5.02 -7.42 28.33
N THR A 436 4.48 -7.95 29.42
CA THR A 436 4.55 -9.38 29.72
C THR A 436 3.52 -10.25 29.01
N ARG A 437 2.51 -9.68 28.37
CA ARG A 437 1.43 -10.41 27.65
C ARG A 437 0.85 -9.57 26.56
N GLY A 438 0.43 -10.24 25.47
CA GLY A 438 -0.26 -9.65 24.35
C GLY A 438 -1.78 -9.81 24.42
N TYR A 439 -2.39 -10.18 23.30
CA TYR A 439 -3.85 -10.24 23.14
C TYR A 439 -4.29 -11.57 22.55
N LYS A 440 -5.55 -11.96 22.81
CA LYS A 440 -6.22 -13.12 22.21
C LYS A 440 -7.53 -12.69 21.54
N ILE A 441 -7.97 -13.48 20.56
CA ILE A 441 -9.18 -13.23 19.78
C ILE A 441 -10.41 -13.60 20.62
N VAL A 442 -11.37 -12.68 20.71
CA VAL A 442 -12.70 -12.92 21.28
C VAL A 442 -13.72 -13.16 20.18
N LYS A 443 -13.65 -12.35 19.10
CA LYS A 443 -14.58 -12.43 17.98
C LYS A 443 -13.88 -12.01 16.68
N GLU A 444 -14.15 -12.71 15.61
CA GLU A 444 -13.57 -12.40 14.28
C GLU A 444 -14.56 -12.71 13.14
N LEU A 445 -14.36 -12.05 12.00
CA LEU A 445 -14.97 -12.42 10.73
C LEU A 445 -14.15 -13.51 10.03
N PRO A 446 -14.77 -14.31 9.14
CA PRO A 446 -14.08 -15.41 8.46
C PRO A 446 -13.00 -14.97 7.47
N ILE A 447 -13.05 -13.73 6.97
CA ILE A 447 -12.12 -13.14 6.00
C ILE A 447 -11.85 -11.69 6.40
N MET A 448 -10.60 -11.20 6.19
CA MET A 448 -10.17 -9.82 6.47
C MET A 448 -10.48 -9.41 7.93
N ARG A 449 -10.27 -10.33 8.84
CA ARG A 449 -10.64 -10.20 10.26
C ARG A 449 -10.03 -8.99 10.96
N HIS A 450 -8.83 -8.56 10.56
CA HIS A 450 -8.10 -7.45 11.18
C HIS A 450 -8.89 -6.13 11.22
N PHE A 451 -9.83 -5.91 10.28
CA PHE A 451 -10.66 -4.70 10.28
C PHE A 451 -11.68 -4.64 11.43
N THR A 452 -12.18 -5.79 11.88
CA THR A 452 -13.35 -5.86 12.80
C THR A 452 -13.16 -6.78 13.98
N ILE A 453 -11.97 -7.36 14.15
CA ILE A 453 -11.67 -8.30 15.22
C ILE A 453 -11.84 -7.65 16.60
N GLU A 454 -12.42 -8.39 17.54
CA GLU A 454 -12.45 -8.02 18.95
C GLU A 454 -11.41 -8.84 19.72
N LEU A 455 -10.61 -8.15 20.50
CA LEU A 455 -9.51 -8.72 21.26
C LEU A 455 -9.70 -8.48 22.76
N GLU A 456 -9.06 -9.29 23.58
CA GLU A 456 -8.84 -9.05 25.00
C GLU A 456 -7.42 -9.42 25.39
N ARG A 457 -6.94 -8.97 26.56
CA ARG A 457 -5.60 -9.35 27.02
C ARG A 457 -5.53 -10.86 27.24
N ALA A 458 -4.41 -11.46 26.83
CA ALA A 458 -4.16 -12.88 27.01
C ALA A 458 -4.12 -13.24 28.50
N ASP A 459 -4.64 -14.42 28.86
CA ASP A 459 -4.57 -14.96 30.22
C ASP A 459 -3.14 -15.45 30.51
N ARG A 460 -2.64 -15.18 31.70
CA ARG A 460 -1.46 -15.82 32.32
C ARG A 460 -1.71 -16.02 33.78
#